data_b3d5acebc3ab14f26ee5033308369d89
#
_entry.id   b3d5acebc3ab14f26ee5033308369d89
#
_cell.length_a   1.000
_cell.length_b   1.000
_cell.length_c   1.000
_cell.angle_alpha   90.00
_cell.angle_beta   90.00
_cell.angle_gamma   90.00
#
_symmetry.space_group_name_H-M   'P 1'
#
loop_
_entity.id
_entity.type
_entity.pdbx_description
1 polymer ?
#
loop_
_entity_poly.entity_id
_entity_poly.type
_entity_poly.pdbx_seq_one_letter_code
_entity_poly.pdbx_strand_id
1 'polypeptide(L)'
;MSKKTMWILVIVLAALSAAVWWSGQRAATPAASAAGGRLLPGVDLATVRAIALETAAATTRLAQADGVWCVAEKDQFPADVRRLRGLIQALDETDDAQVADESADRLAEYGLAAEGEEAPLRIALDHAAGTTTVSLGKTRAPRQTEAYWGPPAGRDVRVDEGPVLLLKDDVPGAEADPAQWWDRALLEIEPETVRKVEVMNNGETVAIERGEDGMFALVGAADGEEVDETTAERKLRALRKLRE
;
A
#
# COMPACT_ATOMS: atom_id res chain seq x y z
N MET A 1 12.56 -21.83 -26.61
CA MET A 1 13.18 -20.48 -26.63
C MET A 1 14.66 -20.61 -26.94
N SER A 2 15.17 -19.86 -27.93
CA SER A 2 16.57 -19.93 -28.34
C SER A 2 17.47 -19.31 -27.25
N LYS A 3 18.66 -19.92 -27.00
CA LYS A 3 19.66 -19.36 -26.05
C LYS A 3 19.98 -17.88 -26.33
N LYS A 4 19.88 -17.45 -27.58
CA LYS A 4 20.07 -16.05 -28.00
C LYS A 4 18.96 -15.13 -27.48
N THR A 5 17.71 -15.57 -27.45
CA THR A 5 16.57 -14.79 -26.95
C THR A 5 16.68 -14.60 -25.43
N MET A 6 17.15 -15.62 -24.71
CA MET A 6 17.36 -15.54 -23.25
C MET A 6 18.48 -14.54 -22.89
N TRP A 7 19.56 -14.51 -23.67
CA TRP A 7 20.66 -13.55 -23.45
C TRP A 7 20.23 -12.09 -23.74
N ILE A 8 19.40 -11.87 -24.77
CA ILE A 8 18.86 -10.54 -25.08
C ILE A 8 17.96 -10.05 -23.93
N LEU A 9 17.15 -10.93 -23.36
CA LEU A 9 16.25 -10.60 -22.25
C LEU A 9 17.02 -10.23 -20.98
N VAL A 10 18.11 -10.95 -20.67
CA VAL A 10 18.99 -10.65 -19.54
C VAL A 10 19.70 -9.31 -19.74
N ILE A 11 20.16 -9.00 -20.94
CA ILE A 11 20.84 -7.73 -21.25
C ILE A 11 19.85 -6.55 -21.15
N VAL A 12 18.62 -6.71 -21.61
CA VAL A 12 17.58 -5.68 -21.52
C VAL A 12 17.20 -5.44 -20.06
N LEU A 13 17.08 -6.51 -19.26
CA LEU A 13 16.78 -6.41 -17.83
C LEU A 13 17.93 -5.71 -17.07
N ALA A 14 19.17 -6.05 -17.37
CA ALA A 14 20.35 -5.40 -16.79
C ALA A 14 20.49 -3.93 -17.20
N ALA A 15 20.15 -3.60 -18.44
CA ALA A 15 20.17 -2.21 -18.92
C ALA A 15 19.06 -1.35 -18.28
N LEU A 16 17.86 -1.92 -18.07
CA LEU A 16 16.78 -1.26 -17.35
C LEU A 16 17.11 -1.05 -15.88
N SER A 17 17.73 -2.04 -15.22
CA SER A 17 18.19 -1.91 -13.83
C SER A 17 19.27 -0.84 -13.68
N ALA A 18 20.22 -0.77 -14.62
CA ALA A 18 21.27 0.25 -14.62
C ALA A 18 20.73 1.66 -14.92
N ALA A 19 19.71 1.78 -15.77
CA ALA A 19 19.06 3.06 -16.08
C ALA A 19 18.27 3.59 -14.87
N VAL A 20 17.57 2.72 -14.13
CA VAL A 20 16.87 3.08 -12.89
C VAL A 20 17.88 3.49 -11.80
N TRP A 21 19.00 2.78 -11.68
CA TRP A 21 20.04 3.13 -10.71
C TRP A 21 20.76 4.44 -11.05
N TRP A 22 20.96 4.74 -12.32
CA TRP A 22 21.64 6.00 -12.75
C TRP A 22 20.72 7.21 -12.74
N SER A 23 19.41 7.05 -12.96
CA SER A 23 18.45 8.16 -12.85
C SER A 23 18.24 8.60 -11.39
N GLY A 24 18.38 7.69 -10.42
CA GLY A 24 18.31 8.00 -8.99
C GLY A 24 19.44 8.90 -8.45
N GLN A 25 20.53 9.08 -9.19
CA GLN A 25 21.68 9.89 -8.73
C GLN A 25 21.64 11.38 -9.13
N ARG A 26 20.58 11.89 -9.74
CA ARG A 26 20.58 13.26 -10.29
C ARG A 26 19.61 14.27 -9.72
N ALA A 27 18.82 13.94 -8.72
CA ALA A 27 17.96 14.90 -8.06
C ALA A 27 18.55 15.32 -6.70
N ALA A 28 19.45 16.29 -6.68
CA ALA A 28 19.79 17.01 -5.46
C ALA A 28 18.57 17.84 -5.07
N THR A 29 17.76 17.33 -4.13
CA THR A 29 16.63 18.08 -3.56
C THR A 29 17.16 19.15 -2.62
N PRO A 30 16.62 20.40 -2.65
CA PRO A 30 17.04 21.45 -1.72
C PRO A 30 16.75 21.03 -0.29
N ALA A 31 17.73 21.23 0.59
CA ALA A 31 17.67 20.94 2.01
C ALA A 31 16.40 21.49 2.67
N ALA A 32 15.67 20.64 3.39
CA ALA A 32 14.51 21.03 4.17
C ALA A 32 14.90 22.10 5.22
N SER A 33 14.14 23.17 5.28
CA SER A 33 14.37 24.30 6.20
C SER A 33 14.20 23.89 7.67
N ALA A 34 15.03 24.48 8.52
CA ALA A 34 15.21 24.20 9.95
C ALA A 34 14.05 24.58 10.89
N ALA A 35 12.85 24.83 10.41
CA ALA A 35 11.68 25.14 11.24
C ALA A 35 10.48 24.36 10.75
N GLY A 36 9.92 23.48 11.57
CA GLY A 36 8.73 22.64 11.34
C GLY A 36 8.10 22.82 9.95
N GLY A 37 8.44 21.94 9.02
CA GLY A 37 8.00 22.05 7.62
C GLY A 37 7.43 20.74 7.12
N ARG A 38 6.83 20.77 5.93
CA ARG A 38 6.35 19.56 5.26
C ARG A 38 7.50 18.56 5.07
N LEU A 39 7.20 17.28 5.28
CA LEU A 39 8.18 16.21 5.11
C LEU A 39 8.69 16.15 3.65
N LEU A 40 7.82 16.35 2.68
CA LEU A 40 8.09 16.25 1.25
C LEU A 40 7.86 17.60 0.53
N PRO A 41 8.68 18.64 0.80
CA PRO A 41 8.52 19.93 0.14
C PRO A 41 8.84 19.79 -1.36
N GLY A 42 7.90 20.20 -2.20
CA GLY A 42 8.09 20.21 -3.66
C GLY A 42 7.81 18.88 -4.37
N VAL A 43 7.39 17.84 -3.67
CA VAL A 43 6.90 16.59 -4.27
C VAL A 43 5.40 16.72 -4.52
N ASP A 44 5.00 16.58 -5.77
CA ASP A 44 3.58 16.47 -6.13
C ASP A 44 3.14 15.01 -6.05
N LEU A 45 2.58 14.64 -4.90
CA LEU A 45 2.13 13.28 -4.61
C LEU A 45 0.98 12.81 -5.52
N ALA A 46 0.26 13.72 -6.18
CA ALA A 46 -0.75 13.37 -7.17
C ALA A 46 -0.13 12.79 -8.47
N THR A 47 1.16 13.03 -8.71
CA THR A 47 1.88 12.51 -9.87
C THR A 47 2.61 11.19 -9.61
N VAL A 48 2.48 10.61 -8.41
CA VAL A 48 3.11 9.33 -8.05
C VAL A 48 2.51 8.20 -8.88
N ARG A 49 3.38 7.41 -9.52
CA ARG A 49 3.01 6.29 -10.40
C ARG A 49 3.47 4.94 -9.89
N ALA A 50 4.51 4.94 -9.04
CA ALA A 50 4.97 3.74 -8.37
C ALA A 50 5.47 4.06 -6.97
N ILE A 51 5.33 3.10 -6.07
CA ILE A 51 5.82 3.15 -4.69
C ILE A 51 6.51 1.82 -4.40
N ALA A 52 7.73 1.88 -3.91
CA ALA A 52 8.41 0.71 -3.37
C ALA A 52 8.59 0.87 -1.86
N LEU A 53 8.18 -0.15 -1.10
CA LEU A 53 8.40 -0.25 0.33
C LEU A 53 9.39 -1.38 0.58
N GLU A 54 10.52 -1.08 1.19
CA GLU A 54 11.62 -2.03 1.34
C GLU A 54 12.14 -2.06 2.77
N THR A 55 12.29 -3.27 3.31
CA THR A 55 13.02 -3.57 4.55
C THR A 55 14.07 -4.63 4.26
N ALA A 56 14.88 -5.00 5.24
CA ALA A 56 15.80 -6.12 5.11
C ALA A 56 15.09 -7.47 4.85
N ALA A 57 13.82 -7.61 5.26
CA ALA A 57 13.08 -8.87 5.23
C ALA A 57 12.07 -8.96 4.08
N ALA A 58 11.56 -7.84 3.58
CA ALA A 58 10.47 -7.81 2.60
C ALA A 58 10.56 -6.60 1.68
N THR A 59 10.00 -6.76 0.50
CA THR A 59 9.83 -5.69 -0.49
C THR A 59 8.43 -5.76 -1.08
N THR A 60 7.78 -4.62 -1.17
CA THR A 60 6.50 -4.46 -1.88
C THR A 60 6.64 -3.36 -2.92
N ARG A 61 6.23 -3.65 -4.15
CA ARG A 61 6.17 -2.67 -5.23
C ARG A 61 4.74 -2.47 -5.68
N LEU A 62 4.25 -1.26 -5.50
CA LEU A 62 2.94 -0.81 -5.98
C LEU A 62 3.16 0.02 -7.22
N ALA A 63 2.52 -0.32 -8.32
CA ALA A 63 2.64 0.43 -9.57
C ALA A 63 1.30 0.50 -10.30
N GLN A 64 1.12 1.55 -11.10
CA GLN A 64 -0.05 1.65 -11.98
C GLN A 64 0.17 0.83 -13.26
N ALA A 65 -0.75 -0.10 -13.52
CA ALA A 65 -0.88 -0.82 -14.78
C ALA A 65 -2.28 -0.51 -15.36
N ASP A 66 -2.33 0.05 -16.56
CA ASP A 66 -3.58 0.44 -17.23
C ASP A 66 -4.52 1.32 -16.37
N GLY A 67 -3.93 2.19 -15.53
CA GLY A 67 -4.66 3.07 -14.63
C GLY A 67 -5.12 2.42 -13.31
N VAL A 68 -4.84 1.15 -13.10
CA VAL A 68 -5.13 0.41 -11.87
C VAL A 68 -3.85 0.23 -11.05
N TRP A 69 -3.91 0.49 -9.76
CA TRP A 69 -2.81 0.18 -8.85
C TRP A 69 -2.74 -1.32 -8.58
N CYS A 70 -1.56 -1.89 -8.74
CA CYS A 70 -1.30 -3.31 -8.60
C CYS A 70 -0.09 -3.58 -7.70
N VAL A 71 -0.06 -4.76 -7.06
CA VAL A 71 1.06 -5.29 -6.28
C VAL A 71 1.90 -6.18 -7.21
N ALA A 72 3.12 -5.75 -7.53
CA ALA A 72 3.97 -6.42 -8.52
C ALA A 72 4.37 -7.85 -8.09
N GLU A 73 4.64 -8.06 -6.81
CA GLU A 73 5.01 -9.35 -6.22
C GLU A 73 3.87 -10.39 -6.23
N LYS A 74 2.67 -9.98 -6.64
CA LYS A 74 1.45 -10.81 -6.68
C LYS A 74 0.84 -10.84 -8.08
N ASP A 75 1.66 -11.07 -9.10
CA ASP A 75 1.22 -11.19 -10.49
C ASP A 75 0.32 -10.04 -10.95
N GLN A 76 0.66 -8.81 -10.55
CA GLN A 76 -0.12 -7.59 -10.83
C GLN A 76 -1.53 -7.62 -10.22
N PHE A 77 -1.70 -8.28 -9.06
CA PHE A 77 -2.99 -8.27 -8.38
C PHE A 77 -3.37 -6.86 -7.94
N PRO A 78 -4.65 -6.47 -8.03
CA PRO A 78 -5.10 -5.14 -7.62
C PRO A 78 -4.69 -4.79 -6.19
N ALA A 79 -4.18 -3.57 -6.00
CA ALA A 79 -3.80 -3.07 -4.69
C ALA A 79 -4.99 -2.48 -3.93
N ASP A 80 -4.97 -2.54 -2.59
CA ASP A 80 -5.92 -1.81 -1.74
C ASP A 80 -5.68 -0.30 -1.87
N VAL A 81 -6.45 0.34 -2.75
CA VAL A 81 -6.35 1.77 -3.06
C VAL A 81 -6.65 2.64 -1.83
N ARG A 82 -7.44 2.15 -0.87
CA ARG A 82 -7.74 2.90 0.36
C ARG A 82 -6.52 2.97 1.26
N ARG A 83 -5.82 1.85 1.42
CA ARG A 83 -4.56 1.79 2.17
C ARG A 83 -3.48 2.65 1.51
N LEU A 84 -3.34 2.52 0.18
CA LEU A 84 -2.41 3.33 -0.59
C LEU A 84 -2.67 4.83 -0.43
N ARG A 85 -3.93 5.24 -0.55
CA ARG A 85 -4.33 6.64 -0.33
C ARG A 85 -4.01 7.10 1.08
N GLY A 86 -4.24 6.26 2.08
CA GLY A 86 -3.91 6.55 3.48
C GLY A 86 -2.42 6.80 3.67
N LEU A 87 -1.54 6.00 3.06
CA LEU A 87 -0.09 6.22 3.11
C LEU A 87 0.32 7.53 2.44
N ILE A 88 -0.18 7.79 1.22
CA ILE A 88 0.12 9.02 0.48
C ILE A 88 -0.35 10.25 1.27
N GLN A 89 -1.56 10.19 1.84
CA GLN A 89 -2.11 11.26 2.65
C GLN A 89 -1.29 11.49 3.91
N ALA A 90 -0.87 10.44 4.60
CA ALA A 90 -0.02 10.56 5.79
C ALA A 90 1.31 11.25 5.46
N LEU A 91 1.93 10.92 4.33
CA LEU A 91 3.17 11.57 3.87
C LEU A 91 2.94 13.04 3.47
N ASP A 92 1.78 13.38 2.90
CA ASP A 92 1.42 14.75 2.49
C ASP A 92 1.10 15.65 3.69
N GLU A 93 0.38 15.13 4.66
CA GLU A 93 -0.08 15.86 5.84
C GLU A 93 1.00 16.04 6.91
N THR A 94 2.15 15.36 6.79
CA THR A 94 3.26 15.50 7.72
C THR A 94 3.94 16.86 7.53
N ASP A 95 3.67 17.79 8.45
CA ASP A 95 4.14 19.18 8.40
C ASP A 95 4.97 19.60 9.63
N ASP A 96 5.20 18.68 10.57
CA ASP A 96 5.90 18.92 11.85
C ASP A 96 7.34 18.38 11.88
N ALA A 97 7.91 18.07 10.69
CA ALA A 97 9.27 17.57 10.57
C ALA A 97 10.30 18.59 11.12
N GLN A 98 11.05 18.19 12.13
CA GLN A 98 12.09 19.00 12.75
C GLN A 98 13.47 18.40 12.46
N VAL A 99 14.46 19.23 12.15
CA VAL A 99 15.84 18.76 11.99
C VAL A 99 16.38 18.26 13.33
N ALA A 100 16.69 16.97 13.37
CA ALA A 100 17.28 16.31 14.54
C ALA A 100 18.80 16.26 14.47
N ASP A 101 19.36 16.05 13.26
CA ASP A 101 20.80 16.01 13.00
C ASP A 101 21.07 16.40 11.54
N GLU A 102 21.97 17.33 11.33
CA GLU A 102 22.44 17.72 9.99
C GLU A 102 23.53 16.80 9.45
N SER A 103 24.17 16.00 10.32
CA SER A 103 25.27 15.11 9.97
C SER A 103 24.76 13.72 9.60
N ALA A 104 25.31 13.17 8.51
CA ALA A 104 25.06 11.78 8.08
C ALA A 104 25.95 10.77 8.83
N ASP A 105 26.82 11.19 9.74
CA ASP A 105 27.83 10.33 10.35
C ASP A 105 27.26 9.34 11.39
N ARG A 106 26.06 9.62 11.91
CA ARG A 106 25.42 8.84 12.97
C ARG A 106 24.12 8.15 12.56
N LEU A 107 23.95 7.85 11.28
CA LEU A 107 22.70 7.23 10.78
C LEU A 107 22.32 5.93 11.49
N ALA A 108 23.32 5.14 11.94
CA ALA A 108 23.06 3.91 12.69
C ALA A 108 22.38 4.17 14.05
N GLU A 109 22.67 5.28 14.71
CA GLU A 109 22.03 5.65 15.99
C GLU A 109 20.53 5.91 15.82
N TYR A 110 20.14 6.44 14.65
CA TYR A 110 18.78 6.76 14.28
C TYR A 110 18.04 5.59 13.59
N GLY A 111 18.71 4.42 13.40
CA GLY A 111 18.16 3.31 12.63
C GLY A 111 17.97 3.63 11.15
N LEU A 112 18.81 4.52 10.62
CA LEU A 112 18.77 4.99 9.23
C LEU A 112 19.96 4.47 8.40
N ALA A 113 20.83 3.62 8.98
CA ALA A 113 21.92 2.99 8.25
C ALA A 113 21.35 2.02 7.19
N ALA A 114 22.02 1.96 6.04
CA ALA A 114 21.59 1.14 4.91
C ALA A 114 21.63 -0.36 5.19
N GLU A 115 22.52 -0.77 6.11
CA GLU A 115 22.79 -2.17 6.45
C GLU A 115 22.70 -2.36 7.97
N GLY A 116 22.27 -3.56 8.39
CA GLY A 116 22.18 -3.95 9.79
C GLY A 116 20.81 -4.54 10.15
N GLU A 117 20.70 -5.11 11.35
CA GLU A 117 19.44 -5.71 11.84
C GLU A 117 18.31 -4.68 12.02
N GLU A 118 18.66 -3.42 12.20
CA GLU A 118 17.74 -2.29 12.35
C GLU A 118 17.70 -1.40 11.10
N ALA A 119 17.81 -2.02 9.91
CA ALA A 119 17.70 -1.28 8.66
C ALA A 119 16.33 -0.57 8.57
N PRO A 120 16.29 0.68 8.05
CA PRO A 120 15.06 1.45 7.96
C PRO A 120 14.06 0.81 7.00
N LEU A 121 12.77 1.06 7.22
CA LEU A 121 11.80 0.94 6.16
C LEU A 121 12.00 2.08 5.16
N ARG A 122 12.29 1.75 3.91
CA ARG A 122 12.43 2.72 2.83
C ARG A 122 11.16 2.76 2.00
N ILE A 123 10.68 3.97 1.73
CA ILE A 123 9.54 4.25 0.87
C ILE A 123 10.06 5.07 -0.30
N ALA A 124 10.24 4.44 -1.46
CA ALA A 124 10.62 5.14 -2.67
C ALA A 124 9.36 5.50 -3.47
N LEU A 125 9.19 6.79 -3.75
CA LEU A 125 8.07 7.37 -4.48
C LEU A 125 8.56 7.76 -5.87
N ASP A 126 8.05 7.12 -6.92
CA ASP A 126 8.32 7.50 -8.30
C ASP A 126 7.23 8.46 -8.79
N HIS A 127 7.61 9.69 -9.09
CA HIS A 127 6.72 10.79 -9.48
C HIS A 127 7.24 11.53 -10.71
N ALA A 128 6.50 12.50 -11.22
CA ALA A 128 6.83 13.17 -12.49
C ALA A 128 8.21 13.86 -12.50
N ALA A 129 8.72 14.30 -11.33
CA ALA A 129 10.02 14.98 -11.24
C ALA A 129 11.19 14.04 -10.94
N GLY A 130 10.94 12.75 -10.69
CA GLY A 130 11.97 11.74 -10.38
C GLY A 130 11.54 10.82 -9.25
N THR A 131 12.49 10.27 -8.50
CA THR A 131 12.24 9.40 -7.37
C THR A 131 12.69 10.09 -6.09
N THR A 132 11.82 10.10 -5.07
CA THR A 132 12.11 10.57 -3.72
C THR A 132 12.02 9.40 -2.76
N THR A 133 13.01 9.24 -1.89
CA THR A 133 13.06 8.15 -0.91
C THR A 133 12.88 8.69 0.51
N VAL A 134 11.89 8.17 1.22
CA VAL A 134 11.68 8.41 2.65
C VAL A 134 12.15 7.19 3.41
N SER A 135 13.15 7.34 4.28
CA SER A 135 13.66 6.30 5.15
C SER A 135 13.12 6.49 6.56
N LEU A 136 12.35 5.52 7.05
CA LEU A 136 11.77 5.53 8.39
C LEU A 136 12.67 4.74 9.34
N GLY A 137 13.33 5.43 10.25
CA GLY A 137 14.26 4.86 11.22
C GLY A 137 13.60 4.45 12.53
N LYS A 138 14.29 4.69 13.65
CA LYS A 138 13.83 4.31 14.99
C LYS A 138 12.68 5.20 15.48
N THR A 139 11.76 4.55 16.22
CA THR A 139 10.80 5.28 17.05
C THR A 139 11.48 5.63 18.36
N ARG A 140 11.47 6.91 18.74
CA ARG A 140 12.02 7.38 20.02
C ARG A 140 11.03 7.08 21.14
N ALA A 141 11.50 6.35 22.15
CA ALA A 141 10.71 6.15 23.37
C ALA A 141 10.34 7.50 24.01
N PRO A 142 9.15 7.63 24.61
CA PRO A 142 8.79 8.80 25.39
C PRO A 142 9.84 8.99 26.49
N ARG A 143 10.29 10.23 26.69
CA ARG A 143 11.12 10.53 27.86
C ARG A 143 10.34 10.08 29.10
N GLN A 144 11.00 9.36 30.00
CA GLN A 144 10.42 8.91 31.27
C GLN A 144 9.96 10.12 32.10
N THR A 145 8.82 10.63 31.79
CA THR A 145 8.00 11.44 32.70
C THR A 145 6.88 10.51 33.14
N GLU A 146 6.51 10.54 34.38
CA GLU A 146 5.64 9.63 35.16
C GLU A 146 4.42 8.96 34.49
N ALA A 147 4.24 9.08 33.20
CA ALA A 147 3.17 8.44 32.42
C ALA A 147 3.73 7.29 31.58
N TYR A 148 3.68 6.10 32.10
CA TYR A 148 4.11 4.82 31.48
C TYR A 148 3.40 4.48 30.14
N TRP A 149 2.43 5.28 29.72
CA TRP A 149 1.58 5.07 28.53
C TRP A 149 1.50 6.31 27.61
N GLY A 150 2.52 7.13 27.58
CA GLY A 150 2.57 8.23 26.64
C GLY A 150 2.82 7.76 25.20
N PRO A 151 2.37 8.50 24.17
CA PRO A 151 2.71 8.23 22.79
C PRO A 151 4.23 8.28 22.59
N PRO A 152 4.78 7.57 21.59
CA PRO A 152 6.20 7.62 21.27
C PRO A 152 6.64 9.07 21.05
N ALA A 153 7.86 9.41 21.49
CA ALA A 153 8.39 10.78 21.41
C ALA A 153 8.64 11.23 19.96
N GLY A 154 8.34 10.40 18.99
CA GLY A 154 8.46 10.66 17.57
C GLY A 154 9.23 9.56 16.82
N ARG A 155 9.42 9.75 15.54
CA ARG A 155 10.14 8.85 14.67
C ARG A 155 11.26 9.57 13.93
N ASP A 156 12.43 8.96 13.90
CA ASP A 156 13.54 9.46 13.09
C ASP A 156 13.31 9.11 11.61
N VAL A 157 13.44 10.11 10.75
CA VAL A 157 13.17 9.98 9.32
C VAL A 157 14.24 10.70 8.52
N ARG A 158 14.51 10.21 7.32
CA ARG A 158 15.39 10.88 6.38
C ARG A 158 14.77 10.88 4.99
N VAL A 159 14.79 12.02 4.32
CA VAL A 159 14.37 12.15 2.92
C VAL A 159 15.60 12.24 2.04
N ASP A 160 15.75 11.33 1.13
CA ASP A 160 16.91 11.16 0.24
C ASP A 160 18.24 11.19 1.03
N GLU A 161 19.18 12.04 0.65
CA GLU A 161 20.43 12.26 1.35
C GLU A 161 20.39 13.51 2.27
N GLY A 162 19.20 14.01 2.57
CA GLY A 162 18.99 15.17 3.44
C GLY A 162 19.36 14.91 4.91
N PRO A 163 19.10 15.89 5.80
CA PRO A 163 19.32 15.76 7.23
C PRO A 163 18.40 14.71 7.86
N VAL A 164 18.76 14.26 9.06
CA VAL A 164 17.87 13.46 9.90
C VAL A 164 16.79 14.36 10.46
N LEU A 165 15.55 13.98 10.26
CA LEU A 165 14.36 14.67 10.75
C LEU A 165 13.73 13.85 11.88
N LEU A 166 13.12 14.54 12.83
CA LEU A 166 12.23 13.94 13.83
C LEU A 166 10.80 14.30 13.47
N LEU A 167 9.97 13.30 13.25
CA LEU A 167 8.51 13.44 13.17
C LEU A 167 7.92 13.25 14.55
N LYS A 168 6.90 14.02 14.88
CA LYS A 168 6.16 13.89 16.14
C LYS A 168 5.32 12.61 16.14
N ASP A 169 4.68 12.33 15.02
CA ASP A 169 3.83 11.17 14.81
C ASP A 169 4.49 10.17 13.87
N ASP A 170 4.08 8.90 13.93
CA ASP A 170 4.55 7.87 12.99
C ASP A 170 3.81 7.99 11.64
N VAL A 171 4.38 7.41 10.58
CA VAL A 171 3.73 7.30 9.27
C VAL A 171 2.87 6.04 9.26
N PRO A 172 1.54 6.16 9.40
CA PRO A 172 0.67 5.00 9.51
C PRO A 172 0.62 4.21 8.19
N GLY A 173 0.52 2.90 8.30
CA GLY A 173 0.35 2.01 7.16
C GLY A 173 1.59 1.77 6.32
N ALA A 174 2.76 2.28 6.70
CA ALA A 174 4.02 2.02 6.03
C ALA A 174 4.54 0.62 6.40
N GLU A 175 4.24 -0.37 5.59
CA GLU A 175 4.66 -1.77 5.78
C GLU A 175 5.16 -2.37 4.47
N ALA A 176 6.27 -3.14 4.54
CA ALA A 176 6.88 -3.75 3.35
C ALA A 176 6.34 -5.15 3.02
N ASP A 177 5.42 -5.70 3.82
CA ASP A 177 4.80 -6.99 3.54
C ASP A 177 3.76 -6.87 2.40
N PRO A 178 3.97 -7.55 1.24
CA PRO A 178 3.03 -7.49 0.12
C PRO A 178 1.61 -7.92 0.49
N ALA A 179 1.46 -8.83 1.46
CA ALA A 179 0.15 -9.32 1.89
C ALA A 179 -0.74 -8.24 2.51
N GLN A 180 -0.17 -7.13 2.91
CA GLN A 180 -0.91 -6.00 3.46
C GLN A 180 -1.47 -5.06 2.39
N TRP A 181 -1.04 -5.20 1.13
CA TRP A 181 -1.30 -4.21 0.09
C TRP A 181 -2.27 -4.65 -0.99
N TRP A 182 -2.58 -5.94 -1.12
CA TRP A 182 -3.55 -6.37 -2.12
C TRP A 182 -4.99 -6.10 -1.68
N ASP A 183 -5.85 -5.88 -2.66
CA ASP A 183 -7.29 -5.78 -2.40
C ASP A 183 -7.85 -7.16 -2.07
N ARG A 184 -8.30 -7.33 -0.84
CA ARG A 184 -8.87 -8.59 -0.34
C ARG A 184 -10.36 -8.73 -0.66
N ALA A 185 -10.98 -7.73 -1.30
CA ALA A 185 -12.36 -7.82 -1.72
C ALA A 185 -12.48 -8.75 -2.92
N LEU A 186 -12.98 -9.97 -2.70
CA LEU A 186 -13.20 -10.95 -3.76
C LEU A 186 -14.40 -10.60 -4.64
N LEU A 187 -15.38 -9.91 -4.09
CA LEU A 187 -16.61 -9.53 -4.79
C LEU A 187 -17.09 -8.16 -4.31
N GLU A 188 -17.37 -7.28 -5.27
CA GLU A 188 -18.12 -6.05 -5.08
C GLU A 188 -19.48 -6.20 -5.77
N ILE A 189 -20.45 -6.77 -5.05
CA ILE A 189 -21.80 -6.95 -5.55
C ILE A 189 -22.71 -5.96 -4.85
N GLU A 190 -23.46 -5.18 -5.63
CA GLU A 190 -24.59 -4.40 -5.14
C GLU A 190 -25.80 -5.34 -5.03
N PRO A 191 -26.28 -5.70 -3.82
CA PRO A 191 -27.33 -6.70 -3.64
C PRO A 191 -28.62 -6.40 -4.43
N GLU A 192 -28.90 -5.10 -4.62
CA GLU A 192 -30.07 -4.61 -5.34
C GLU A 192 -30.01 -4.90 -6.85
N THR A 193 -28.80 -5.08 -7.41
CA THR A 193 -28.61 -5.38 -8.84
C THR A 193 -28.66 -6.87 -9.16
N VAL A 194 -28.59 -7.71 -8.12
CA VAL A 194 -28.62 -9.16 -8.29
C VAL A 194 -30.03 -9.60 -8.68
N ARG A 195 -30.16 -10.18 -9.87
CA ARG A 195 -31.43 -10.70 -10.39
C ARG A 195 -31.60 -12.19 -10.18
N LYS A 196 -30.50 -12.94 -10.21
CA LYS A 196 -30.51 -14.39 -10.06
C LYS A 196 -29.33 -14.86 -9.25
N VAL A 197 -29.55 -15.85 -8.39
CA VAL A 197 -28.50 -16.55 -7.66
C VAL A 197 -28.68 -18.05 -7.87
N GLU A 198 -27.62 -18.71 -8.30
CA GLU A 198 -27.57 -20.16 -8.42
C GLU A 198 -26.55 -20.72 -7.43
N VAL A 199 -26.94 -21.69 -6.66
CA VAL A 199 -26.07 -22.39 -5.71
C VAL A 199 -26.02 -23.87 -6.13
N MET A 200 -24.84 -24.32 -6.48
CA MET A 200 -24.58 -25.73 -6.78
C MET A 200 -23.93 -26.37 -5.56
N ASN A 201 -24.55 -27.42 -5.03
CA ASN A 201 -24.00 -28.19 -3.93
C ASN A 201 -24.18 -29.69 -4.21
N ASN A 202 -23.08 -30.45 -4.24
CA ASN A 202 -23.07 -31.90 -4.49
C ASN A 202 -23.84 -32.35 -5.74
N GLY A 203 -23.88 -31.51 -6.78
CA GLY A 203 -24.60 -31.81 -8.04
C GLY A 203 -26.07 -31.39 -8.04
N GLU A 204 -26.60 -30.92 -6.93
CA GLU A 204 -27.91 -30.26 -6.86
C GLU A 204 -27.75 -28.76 -7.06
N THR A 205 -28.61 -28.18 -7.91
CA THR A 205 -28.62 -26.74 -8.17
C THR A 205 -29.91 -26.16 -7.64
N VAL A 206 -29.77 -25.18 -6.75
CA VAL A 206 -30.90 -24.35 -6.28
C VAL A 206 -30.71 -22.96 -6.85
N ALA A 207 -31.75 -22.43 -7.50
CA ALA A 207 -31.74 -21.10 -8.06
C ALA A 207 -32.87 -20.27 -7.50
N ILE A 208 -32.57 -19.02 -7.16
CA ILE A 208 -33.57 -18.00 -6.83
C ILE A 208 -33.46 -16.85 -7.82
N GLU A 209 -34.58 -16.28 -8.21
CA GLU A 209 -34.67 -15.17 -9.15
C GLU A 209 -35.55 -14.05 -8.57
N ARG A 210 -35.11 -12.80 -8.80
CA ARG A 210 -35.83 -11.62 -8.33
C ARG A 210 -36.95 -11.26 -9.31
N GLY A 211 -38.18 -11.27 -8.83
CA GLY A 211 -39.38 -10.87 -9.57
C GLY A 211 -39.46 -9.36 -9.82
N GLU A 212 -40.48 -8.95 -10.58
CA GLU A 212 -40.73 -7.53 -10.86
C GLU A 212 -41.16 -6.75 -9.60
N ASP A 213 -41.70 -7.45 -8.60
CA ASP A 213 -42.03 -6.92 -7.26
C ASP A 213 -40.80 -6.70 -6.37
N GLY A 214 -39.61 -7.12 -6.84
CA GLY A 214 -38.35 -7.02 -6.11
C GLY A 214 -38.08 -8.16 -5.15
N MET A 215 -38.99 -9.12 -4.98
CA MET A 215 -38.84 -10.28 -4.11
C MET A 215 -38.16 -11.45 -4.81
N PHE A 216 -37.47 -12.30 -4.06
CA PHE A 216 -36.87 -13.52 -4.60
C PHE A 216 -37.85 -14.69 -4.58
N ALA A 217 -37.97 -15.37 -5.71
CA ALA A 217 -38.72 -16.62 -5.85
C ALA A 217 -37.81 -17.78 -6.20
N LEU A 218 -38.14 -18.98 -5.75
CA LEU A 218 -37.40 -20.20 -6.08
C LEU A 218 -37.70 -20.60 -7.54
N VAL A 219 -36.66 -20.83 -8.34
CA VAL A 219 -36.82 -21.27 -9.72
C VAL A 219 -37.16 -22.78 -9.72
N GLY A 220 -38.34 -23.13 -10.27
CA GLY A 220 -38.77 -24.51 -10.30
C GLY A 220 -39.31 -25.04 -8.96
N ALA A 221 -39.80 -24.13 -8.09
CA ALA A 221 -40.42 -24.51 -6.83
C ALA A 221 -41.59 -25.49 -7.01
N ALA A 222 -41.69 -26.46 -6.11
CA ALA A 222 -42.89 -27.26 -5.95
C ALA A 222 -43.98 -26.43 -5.22
N ASP A 223 -45.25 -26.84 -5.36
CA ASP A 223 -46.37 -26.16 -4.69
C ASP A 223 -46.12 -26.10 -3.15
N GLY A 224 -46.04 -24.88 -2.63
CA GLY A 224 -45.82 -24.62 -1.20
C GLY A 224 -44.40 -24.35 -0.77
N GLU A 225 -43.41 -24.34 -1.68
CA GLU A 225 -42.07 -23.90 -1.39
C GLU A 225 -41.92 -22.39 -1.56
N GLU A 226 -41.51 -21.71 -0.51
CA GLU A 226 -41.31 -20.26 -0.50
C GLU A 226 -39.86 -19.92 -0.11
N VAL A 227 -39.35 -18.81 -0.65
CA VAL A 227 -38.05 -18.28 -0.27
C VAL A 227 -38.18 -17.45 1.00
N ASP A 228 -37.40 -17.75 2.02
CA ASP A 228 -37.23 -16.81 3.13
C ASP A 228 -36.41 -15.61 2.66
N GLU A 229 -37.13 -14.55 2.29
CA GLU A 229 -36.58 -13.29 1.77
C GLU A 229 -35.53 -12.69 2.70
N THR A 230 -35.78 -12.72 4.01
CA THR A 230 -34.83 -12.21 5.01
C THR A 230 -33.49 -12.98 4.98
N THR A 231 -33.58 -14.29 4.80
CA THR A 231 -32.39 -15.15 4.68
C THR A 231 -31.68 -14.94 3.36
N ALA A 232 -32.40 -14.81 2.24
CA ALA A 232 -31.85 -14.53 0.92
C ALA A 232 -31.07 -13.21 0.91
N GLU A 233 -31.68 -12.12 1.38
CA GLU A 233 -31.01 -10.82 1.48
C GLU A 233 -29.80 -10.84 2.41
N ARG A 234 -29.89 -11.49 3.55
CA ARG A 234 -28.78 -11.62 4.50
C ARG A 234 -27.59 -12.34 3.85
N LYS A 235 -27.84 -13.40 3.09
CA LYS A 235 -26.81 -14.14 2.34
C LYS A 235 -26.19 -13.29 1.25
N LEU A 236 -26.96 -12.54 0.50
CA LEU A 236 -26.44 -11.60 -0.52
C LEU A 236 -25.59 -10.49 0.10
N ARG A 237 -26.01 -9.93 1.23
CA ARG A 237 -25.21 -8.95 1.97
C ARG A 237 -23.90 -9.55 2.52
N ALA A 238 -23.91 -10.83 2.87
CA ALA A 238 -22.69 -11.53 3.27
C ALA A 238 -21.72 -11.71 2.10
N LEU A 239 -22.20 -11.99 0.87
CA LEU A 239 -21.38 -12.07 -0.32
C LEU A 239 -20.67 -10.76 -0.66
N ARG A 240 -21.34 -9.60 -0.45
CA ARG A 240 -20.71 -8.27 -0.61
C ARG A 240 -19.47 -8.08 0.27
N LYS A 241 -19.39 -8.78 1.40
CA LYS A 241 -18.28 -8.68 2.36
C LYS A 241 -17.29 -9.83 2.25
N LEU A 242 -17.40 -10.65 1.20
CA LEU A 242 -16.49 -11.77 1.00
C LEU A 242 -15.08 -11.23 0.76
N ARG A 243 -14.18 -11.58 1.68
CA ARG A 243 -12.75 -11.22 1.62
C ARG A 243 -11.93 -12.49 1.79
N GLU A 244 -10.74 -12.47 1.22
CA GLU A 244 -9.74 -13.49 1.46
C GLU A 244 -9.20 -13.43 2.90
#